data_3310b6b15ccab94ab2aa3d26875a586e
#
_entry.id   3310b6b15ccab94ab2aa3d26875a586e
#
_cell.length_a   1.000
_cell.length_b   1.000
_cell.length_c   1.000
_cell.angle_alpha   90.00
_cell.angle_beta   90.00
_cell.angle_gamma   90.00
#
_symmetry.space_group_name_H-M   'P 1'
#
loop_
_entity.id
_entity.type
_entity.pdbx_description
1 polymer ?
#
loop_
_entity_poly.entity_id
_entity_poly.type
_entity_poly.pdbx_seq_one_letter_code
_entity_poly.pdbx_strand_id
1 'polypeptide(L)'
;MKAMTLLTSSAFMMMAAMVVALITNFGGFFPGDVLKPDVRSNLTILTLVVMLTLSMSRIPAKNLNPMKYGKSILRAVFLGMIVASIIPLVGYFLLKDTEYANQAAGLVFIAATPFAGSVLPLSIILRGDAEHAARGTIVVYILSLIWIPFIVWLALGDSVDMQFLVITVLELIGVPLILSRLLTKVEIKKEVLAVFLNCCIFFMVWLSVGATNFTGNAWWLFLVFIIIAALRSFGFGTAVEAIEKRAGIQWGQRVTDILMTSYKNKGVAIALCVAVYPAGMVAIATSILIEITWVAFMDSVLFSKKRMEKELALESQ
;
A
#
# COMPACT_ATOMS: atom_id res chain seq x y z
N MET A 1 15.10 -25.32 0.05
CA MET A 1 15.30 -24.15 -0.79
C MET A 1 14.00 -23.58 -1.38
N LYS A 2 13.21 -24.36 -2.14
CA LYS A 2 11.98 -23.85 -2.80
C LYS A 2 10.93 -23.23 -1.84
N ALA A 3 10.67 -23.83 -0.67
CA ALA A 3 9.68 -23.33 0.28
C ALA A 3 10.07 -21.95 0.88
N MET A 4 11.34 -21.75 1.23
CA MET A 4 11.83 -20.46 1.76
C MET A 4 11.69 -19.36 0.70
N THR A 5 11.96 -19.65 -0.56
CA THR A 5 11.81 -18.69 -1.66
C THR A 5 10.36 -18.24 -1.84
N LEU A 6 9.40 -19.15 -1.66
CA LEU A 6 7.97 -18.81 -1.70
C LEU A 6 7.55 -17.94 -0.52
N LEU A 7 7.97 -18.29 0.71
CA LEU A 7 7.64 -17.53 1.92
C LEU A 7 8.27 -16.12 1.94
N THR A 8 9.40 -15.92 1.26
CA THR A 8 10.02 -14.60 1.12
C THR A 8 9.40 -13.76 -0.01
N SER A 9 8.56 -14.34 -0.87
CA SER A 9 7.87 -13.63 -1.94
C SER A 9 6.58 -12.98 -1.44
N SER A 10 6.56 -11.66 -1.32
CA SER A 10 5.37 -10.92 -0.89
C SER A 10 4.19 -11.10 -1.85
N ALA A 11 4.44 -11.16 -3.17
CA ALA A 11 3.39 -11.39 -4.16
C ALA A 11 2.74 -12.78 -3.99
N PHE A 12 3.55 -13.83 -3.78
CA PHE A 12 3.05 -15.16 -3.51
C PHE A 12 2.23 -15.20 -2.21
N MET A 13 2.74 -14.63 -1.11
CA MET A 13 2.06 -14.62 0.17
C MET A 13 0.76 -13.82 0.15
N MET A 14 0.71 -12.70 -0.55
CA MET A 14 -0.53 -11.93 -0.75
C MET A 14 -1.56 -12.72 -1.57
N MET A 15 -1.13 -13.39 -2.64
CA MET A 15 -2.01 -14.23 -3.45
C MET A 15 -2.54 -15.42 -2.65
N ALA A 16 -1.69 -16.12 -1.92
CA ALA A 16 -2.09 -17.23 -1.04
C ALA A 16 -3.07 -16.76 0.04
N ALA A 17 -2.80 -15.61 0.67
CA ALA A 17 -3.70 -14.99 1.66
C ALA A 17 -5.07 -14.70 1.07
N MET A 18 -5.11 -14.13 -0.14
CA MET A 18 -6.37 -13.83 -0.85
C MET A 18 -7.16 -15.09 -1.14
N VAL A 19 -6.51 -16.14 -1.67
CA VAL A 19 -7.18 -17.42 -1.96
C VAL A 19 -7.74 -18.04 -0.68
N VAL A 20 -6.94 -18.12 0.39
CA VAL A 20 -7.40 -18.64 1.68
C VAL A 20 -8.53 -17.80 2.27
N ALA A 21 -8.42 -16.47 2.17
CA ALA A 21 -9.46 -15.56 2.65
C ALA A 21 -10.80 -15.75 1.92
N LEU A 22 -10.76 -15.86 0.59
CA LEU A 22 -11.98 -16.09 -0.21
C LEU A 22 -12.58 -17.49 0.06
N ILE A 23 -11.75 -18.53 0.17
CA ILE A 23 -12.22 -19.90 0.53
C ILE A 23 -12.90 -19.87 1.90
N THR A 24 -12.28 -19.25 2.91
CA THR A 24 -12.85 -19.20 4.25
C THR A 24 -14.11 -18.32 4.32
N ASN A 25 -14.16 -17.26 3.53
CA ASN A 25 -15.32 -16.37 3.43
C ASN A 25 -16.52 -17.07 2.76
N PHE A 26 -16.36 -17.48 1.49
CA PHE A 26 -17.45 -18.09 0.72
C PHE A 26 -17.81 -19.50 1.20
N GLY A 27 -16.87 -20.23 1.79
CA GLY A 27 -17.12 -21.54 2.40
C GLY A 27 -17.81 -21.47 3.77
N GLY A 28 -17.99 -20.27 4.33
CA GLY A 28 -18.58 -20.10 5.68
C GLY A 28 -17.67 -20.57 6.82
N PHE A 29 -16.36 -20.77 6.57
CA PHE A 29 -15.40 -21.26 7.58
C PHE A 29 -14.69 -20.14 8.33
N PHE A 30 -14.99 -18.87 8.00
CA PHE A 30 -14.37 -17.75 8.71
C PHE A 30 -14.91 -17.71 10.16
N PRO A 31 -14.03 -17.73 11.20
CA PRO A 31 -14.45 -17.85 12.59
C PRO A 31 -14.96 -16.50 13.14
N GLY A 32 -16.06 -16.00 12.57
CA GLY A 32 -16.65 -14.70 12.91
C GLY A 32 -17.10 -14.59 14.37
N ASP A 33 -17.49 -15.69 14.99
CA ASP A 33 -17.94 -15.73 16.39
C ASP A 33 -16.80 -15.41 17.38
N VAL A 34 -15.58 -15.87 17.07
CA VAL A 34 -14.37 -15.63 17.87
C VAL A 34 -13.75 -14.28 17.46
N LEU A 35 -13.64 -14.05 16.16
CA LEU A 35 -13.05 -12.83 15.58
C LEU A 35 -14.12 -11.75 15.37
N LYS A 36 -14.71 -11.29 16.47
CA LYS A 36 -15.66 -10.17 16.46
C LYS A 36 -15.02 -8.90 15.86
N PRO A 37 -15.82 -7.92 15.38
CA PRO A 37 -15.29 -6.71 14.72
C PRO A 37 -14.19 -6.02 15.53
N ASP A 38 -14.37 -5.82 16.83
CA ASP A 38 -13.38 -5.15 17.69
C ASP A 38 -12.09 -5.95 17.82
N VAL A 39 -12.19 -7.27 17.97
CA VAL A 39 -11.02 -8.16 18.04
C VAL A 39 -10.25 -8.12 16.72
N ARG A 40 -10.95 -8.13 15.59
CA ARG A 40 -10.32 -8.04 14.26
C ARG A 40 -9.62 -6.69 14.05
N SER A 41 -10.28 -5.60 14.44
CA SER A 41 -9.70 -4.27 14.37
C SER A 41 -8.39 -4.20 15.17
N ASN A 42 -8.42 -4.59 16.43
CA ASN A 42 -7.26 -4.59 17.32
C ASN A 42 -6.12 -5.49 16.79
N LEU A 43 -6.43 -6.69 16.30
CA LEU A 43 -5.43 -7.60 15.72
C LEU A 43 -4.82 -7.02 14.44
N THR A 44 -5.63 -6.38 13.60
CA THR A 44 -5.16 -5.73 12.37
C THR A 44 -4.24 -4.55 12.69
N ILE A 45 -4.64 -3.70 13.65
CA ILE A 45 -3.83 -2.56 14.12
C ILE A 45 -2.51 -3.06 14.70
N LEU A 46 -2.54 -4.01 15.63
CA LEU A 46 -1.34 -4.56 16.26
C LEU A 46 -0.39 -5.18 15.23
N THR A 47 -0.91 -5.99 14.33
CA THR A 47 -0.10 -6.63 13.28
C THR A 47 0.56 -5.60 12.38
N LEU A 48 -0.18 -4.54 12.00
CA LEU A 48 0.37 -3.47 11.18
C LEU A 48 1.42 -2.64 11.93
N VAL A 49 1.17 -2.30 13.19
CA VAL A 49 2.15 -1.56 14.03
C VAL A 49 3.47 -2.32 14.12
N VAL A 50 3.43 -3.62 14.40
CA VAL A 50 4.63 -4.47 14.44
C VAL A 50 5.31 -4.53 13.08
N MET A 51 4.54 -4.76 12.02
CA MET A 51 5.05 -4.83 10.64
C MET A 51 5.74 -3.53 10.21
N LEU A 52 5.09 -2.38 10.43
CA LEU A 52 5.65 -1.07 10.07
C LEU A 52 6.86 -0.72 10.92
N THR A 53 6.84 -1.01 12.22
CA THR A 53 7.98 -0.79 13.13
C THR A 53 9.22 -1.53 12.62
N LEU A 54 9.09 -2.80 12.29
CA LEU A 54 10.19 -3.61 11.79
C LEU A 54 10.64 -3.17 10.40
N SER A 55 9.71 -2.88 9.50
CA SER A 55 10.04 -2.41 8.15
C SER A 55 10.78 -1.08 8.18
N MET A 56 10.28 -0.10 8.95
CA MET A 56 10.88 1.23 9.06
C MET A 56 12.20 1.25 9.82
N SER A 57 12.45 0.29 10.73
CA SER A 57 13.73 0.20 11.45
C SER A 57 14.93 -0.01 10.52
N ARG A 58 14.69 -0.47 9.28
CA ARG A 58 15.74 -0.69 8.27
C ARG A 58 16.09 0.55 7.46
N ILE A 59 15.37 1.66 7.65
CA ILE A 59 15.60 2.90 6.92
C ILE A 59 16.56 3.79 7.73
N PRO A 60 17.78 4.08 7.22
CA PRO A 60 18.75 4.92 7.94
C PRO A 60 18.30 6.39 7.97
N ALA A 61 18.32 6.99 9.17
CA ALA A 61 17.88 8.37 9.38
C ALA A 61 18.85 9.43 8.79
N LYS A 62 20.11 9.06 8.49
CA LYS A 62 21.14 9.99 8.00
C LYS A 62 20.83 10.64 6.63
N ASN A 63 19.92 10.08 5.86
CA ASN A 63 19.57 10.54 4.52
C ASN A 63 18.39 11.53 4.50
N LEU A 64 17.98 12.06 5.65
CA LEU A 64 16.76 12.86 5.80
C LEU A 64 16.99 14.37 5.72
N ASN A 65 18.18 14.85 5.35
CA ASN A 65 18.41 16.30 5.26
C ASN A 65 17.54 16.94 4.16
N PRO A 66 16.48 17.69 4.48
CA PRO A 66 15.55 18.24 3.49
C PRO A 66 16.21 19.35 2.64
N MET A 67 17.20 20.05 3.17
CA MET A 67 17.90 21.08 2.42
C MET A 67 18.73 20.50 1.27
N LYS A 68 19.35 19.33 1.49
CA LYS A 68 20.15 18.65 0.47
C LYS A 68 19.28 17.91 -0.56
N TYR A 69 18.14 17.35 -0.13
CA TYR A 69 17.32 16.42 -0.92
C TYR A 69 15.90 16.92 -1.20
N GLY A 70 15.66 18.24 -1.10
CA GLY A 70 14.34 18.85 -1.22
C GLY A 70 13.58 18.47 -2.50
N LYS A 71 14.25 18.44 -3.64
CA LYS A 71 13.63 18.02 -4.92
C LYS A 71 13.16 16.57 -4.89
N SER A 72 13.99 15.65 -4.36
CA SER A 72 13.66 14.24 -4.22
C SER A 72 12.46 14.02 -3.28
N ILE A 73 12.45 14.73 -2.15
CA ILE A 73 11.37 14.71 -1.17
C ILE A 73 10.06 15.24 -1.76
N LEU A 74 10.11 16.42 -2.38
CA LEU A 74 8.94 17.04 -3.00
C LEU A 74 8.33 16.13 -4.08
N ARG A 75 9.18 15.48 -4.87
CA ARG A 75 8.76 14.53 -5.89
C ARG A 75 8.06 13.31 -5.28
N ALA A 76 8.61 12.72 -4.22
CA ALA A 76 8.00 11.60 -3.50
C ALA A 76 6.63 11.97 -2.91
N VAL A 77 6.51 13.16 -2.33
CA VAL A 77 5.25 13.69 -1.79
C VAL A 77 4.24 13.92 -2.92
N PHE A 78 4.64 14.59 -3.99
CA PHE A 78 3.76 14.87 -5.12
C PHE A 78 3.24 13.58 -5.77
N LEU A 79 4.13 12.66 -6.12
CA LEU A 79 3.76 11.41 -6.77
C LEU A 79 3.00 10.47 -5.83
N GLY A 80 3.52 10.24 -4.63
CA GLY A 80 3.00 9.24 -3.69
C GLY A 80 1.75 9.67 -2.92
N MET A 81 1.52 10.96 -2.74
CA MET A 81 0.34 11.47 -2.02
C MET A 81 -0.67 12.10 -2.97
N ILE A 82 -0.26 13.04 -3.83
CA ILE A 82 -1.21 13.78 -4.68
C ILE A 82 -1.60 12.93 -5.90
N VAL A 83 -0.64 12.60 -6.78
CA VAL A 83 -0.93 11.89 -8.04
C VAL A 83 -1.56 10.52 -7.78
N ALA A 84 -1.00 9.76 -6.83
CA ALA A 84 -1.49 8.43 -6.46
C ALA A 84 -2.91 8.43 -5.87
N SER A 85 -3.42 9.59 -5.42
CA SER A 85 -4.75 9.72 -4.80
C SER A 85 -5.84 10.12 -5.80
N ILE A 86 -5.48 10.63 -6.99
CA ILE A 86 -6.44 11.17 -7.96
C ILE A 86 -7.48 10.14 -8.36
N ILE A 87 -7.05 8.98 -8.89
CA ILE A 87 -7.99 7.96 -9.42
C ILE A 87 -8.93 7.42 -8.35
N PRO A 88 -8.46 7.01 -7.14
CA PRO A 88 -9.37 6.55 -6.10
C PRO A 88 -10.36 7.64 -5.66
N LEU A 89 -9.92 8.91 -5.52
CA LEU A 89 -10.83 10.00 -5.14
C LEU A 89 -11.87 10.27 -6.23
N VAL A 90 -11.46 10.32 -7.50
CA VAL A 90 -12.41 10.46 -8.62
C VAL A 90 -13.41 9.30 -8.60
N GLY A 91 -12.94 8.07 -8.40
CA GLY A 91 -13.82 6.91 -8.29
C GLY A 91 -14.82 7.03 -7.14
N TYR A 92 -14.39 7.53 -5.97
CA TYR A 92 -15.29 7.80 -4.86
C TYR A 92 -16.32 8.87 -5.21
N PHE A 93 -15.88 10.03 -5.73
CA PHE A 93 -16.79 11.14 -6.06
C PHE A 93 -17.81 10.80 -7.14
N LEU A 94 -17.52 9.85 -8.03
CA LEU A 94 -18.48 9.33 -9.00
C LEU A 94 -19.54 8.41 -8.35
N LEU A 95 -19.24 7.80 -7.21
CA LEU A 95 -20.10 6.81 -6.54
C LEU A 95 -20.77 7.34 -5.26
N LYS A 96 -20.32 8.49 -4.71
CA LYS A 96 -20.74 8.98 -3.39
C LYS A 96 -22.25 9.29 -3.28
N ASP A 97 -22.89 9.64 -4.39
CA ASP A 97 -24.31 9.99 -4.44
C ASP A 97 -25.18 8.80 -4.93
N THR A 98 -24.62 7.58 -4.93
CA THR A 98 -25.30 6.33 -5.29
C THR A 98 -25.56 5.48 -4.04
N GLU A 99 -26.35 4.42 -4.20
CA GLU A 99 -26.57 3.40 -3.16
C GLU A 99 -25.30 2.67 -2.72
N TYR A 100 -24.18 2.82 -3.47
CA TYR A 100 -22.87 2.19 -3.22
C TYR A 100 -21.87 3.12 -2.52
N ALA A 101 -22.31 4.28 -2.04
CA ALA A 101 -21.44 5.26 -1.37
C ALA A 101 -20.64 4.63 -0.21
N ASN A 102 -21.28 3.77 0.58
CA ASN A 102 -20.63 3.10 1.71
C ASN A 102 -19.50 2.17 1.26
N GLN A 103 -19.70 1.38 0.21
CA GLN A 103 -18.67 0.51 -0.33
C GLN A 103 -17.54 1.31 -1.00
N ALA A 104 -17.90 2.40 -1.67
CA ALA A 104 -16.97 3.29 -2.34
C ALA A 104 -16.09 4.08 -1.35
N ALA A 105 -16.51 4.27 -0.10
CA ALA A 105 -15.70 4.92 0.94
C ALA A 105 -14.31 4.27 1.11
N GLY A 106 -14.17 2.98 0.84
CA GLY A 106 -12.87 2.30 0.80
C GLY A 106 -11.86 2.92 -0.17
N LEU A 107 -12.32 3.53 -1.26
CA LEU A 107 -11.47 4.26 -2.21
C LEU A 107 -10.83 5.49 -1.57
N VAL A 108 -11.54 6.15 -0.63
CA VAL A 108 -11.01 7.30 0.13
C VAL A 108 -9.84 6.84 1.01
N PHE A 109 -9.97 5.71 1.71
CA PHE A 109 -8.87 5.16 2.51
C PHE A 109 -7.68 4.74 1.64
N ILE A 110 -7.91 4.17 0.45
CA ILE A 110 -6.83 3.91 -0.51
C ILE A 110 -6.15 5.23 -0.94
N ALA A 111 -6.92 6.26 -1.24
CA ALA A 111 -6.38 7.57 -1.63
C ALA A 111 -5.57 8.21 -0.50
N ALA A 112 -6.09 8.19 0.71
CA ALA A 112 -5.51 8.85 1.87
C ALA A 112 -4.18 8.22 2.32
N THR A 113 -3.99 6.91 2.13
CA THR A 113 -2.79 6.22 2.62
C THR A 113 -1.54 6.57 1.81
N PRO A 114 -0.33 6.52 2.43
CA PRO A 114 0.93 6.67 1.72
C PRO A 114 1.17 5.50 0.75
N PHE A 115 2.24 5.57 -0.03
CA PHE A 115 2.69 4.38 -0.75
C PHE A 115 3.19 3.29 0.21
N ALA A 116 3.24 2.05 -0.27
CA ALA A 116 3.55 0.90 0.57
C ALA A 116 4.97 0.97 1.16
N GLY A 117 5.14 0.53 2.42
CA GLY A 117 6.45 0.41 3.04
C GLY A 117 7.43 -0.51 2.31
N SER A 118 6.90 -1.41 1.47
CA SER A 118 7.68 -2.28 0.59
C SER A 118 8.23 -1.60 -0.67
N VAL A 119 7.94 -0.31 -0.90
CA VAL A 119 8.53 0.44 -2.03
C VAL A 119 10.06 0.45 -1.95
N LEU A 120 10.65 0.61 -0.76
CA LEU A 120 12.11 0.54 -0.60
C LEU A 120 12.69 -0.82 -0.99
N PRO A 121 12.27 -1.96 -0.44
CA PRO A 121 12.79 -3.26 -0.87
C PRO A 121 12.47 -3.57 -2.33
N LEU A 122 11.30 -3.18 -2.86
CA LEU A 122 10.98 -3.35 -4.28
C LEU A 122 11.87 -2.49 -5.18
N SER A 123 12.18 -1.25 -4.78
CA SER A 123 13.15 -0.42 -5.51
C SER A 123 14.52 -1.10 -5.60
N ILE A 124 14.99 -1.73 -4.52
CA ILE A 124 16.27 -2.48 -4.55
C ILE A 124 16.19 -3.67 -5.51
N ILE A 125 15.10 -4.46 -5.46
CA ILE A 125 14.90 -5.65 -6.30
C ILE A 125 14.84 -5.24 -7.79
N LEU A 126 14.09 -4.19 -8.09
CA LEU A 126 13.89 -3.69 -9.47
C LEU A 126 14.99 -2.71 -9.91
N ARG A 127 16.04 -2.55 -9.10
CA ARG A 127 17.20 -1.66 -9.35
C ARG A 127 16.81 -0.20 -9.56
N GLY A 128 15.86 0.24 -8.73
CA GLY A 128 15.49 1.64 -8.56
C GLY A 128 16.44 2.39 -7.63
N ASP A 129 16.16 3.67 -7.41
CA ASP A 129 16.89 4.52 -6.47
C ASP A 129 16.43 4.23 -5.02
N ALA A 130 17.15 3.36 -4.34
CA ALA A 130 16.87 2.96 -2.95
C ALA A 130 16.99 4.15 -1.96
N GLU A 131 17.87 5.13 -2.23
CA GLU A 131 18.00 6.31 -1.38
C GLU A 131 16.79 7.23 -1.53
N HIS A 132 16.32 7.44 -2.76
CA HIS A 132 15.08 8.17 -3.03
C HIS A 132 13.88 7.47 -2.37
N ALA A 133 13.78 6.14 -2.49
CA ALA A 133 12.75 5.35 -1.84
C ALA A 133 12.77 5.50 -0.30
N ALA A 134 13.96 5.42 0.31
CA ALA A 134 14.11 5.55 1.75
C ALA A 134 13.71 6.94 2.25
N ARG A 135 14.20 8.00 1.59
CA ARG A 135 13.86 9.40 1.92
C ARG A 135 12.36 9.65 1.79
N GLY A 136 11.80 9.26 0.63
CA GLY A 136 10.37 9.41 0.36
C GLY A 136 9.51 8.70 1.38
N THR A 137 9.86 7.46 1.74
CA THR A 137 9.08 6.67 2.72
C THR A 137 8.97 7.41 4.05
N ILE A 138 10.08 7.86 4.64
CA ILE A 138 10.03 8.50 5.97
C ILE A 138 9.21 9.79 5.93
N VAL A 139 9.48 10.66 4.94
CA VAL A 139 8.80 11.96 4.87
C VAL A 139 7.31 11.79 4.59
N VAL A 140 6.94 10.93 3.64
CA VAL A 140 5.55 10.69 3.29
C VAL A 140 4.77 10.08 4.45
N TYR A 141 5.38 9.19 5.24
CA TYR A 141 4.72 8.62 6.43
C TYR A 141 4.56 9.68 7.54
N ILE A 142 5.53 10.57 7.76
CA ILE A 142 5.34 11.70 8.68
C ILE A 142 4.21 12.60 8.22
N LEU A 143 4.18 12.97 6.94
CA LEU A 143 3.12 13.81 6.39
C LEU A 143 1.75 13.10 6.38
N SER A 144 1.72 11.79 6.34
CA SER A 144 0.48 11.00 6.39
C SER A 144 -0.28 11.16 7.70
N LEU A 145 0.38 11.55 8.80
CA LEU A 145 -0.29 11.86 10.07
C LEU A 145 -1.30 13.02 9.93
N ILE A 146 -1.06 13.93 9.00
CA ILE A 146 -1.96 15.06 8.69
C ILE A 146 -2.77 14.76 7.43
N TRP A 147 -2.15 14.17 6.41
CA TRP A 147 -2.76 13.93 5.11
C TRP A 147 -3.93 12.95 5.18
N ILE A 148 -3.82 11.87 5.95
CA ILE A 148 -4.90 10.89 6.08
C ILE A 148 -6.15 11.54 6.70
N PRO A 149 -6.08 12.18 7.88
CA PRO A 149 -7.24 12.88 8.42
C PRO A 149 -7.82 13.93 7.48
N PHE A 150 -6.97 14.69 6.80
CA PHE A 150 -7.40 15.73 5.86
C PHE A 150 -8.18 15.14 4.67
N ILE A 151 -7.69 14.10 4.02
CA ILE A 151 -8.37 13.48 2.87
C ILE A 151 -9.67 12.78 3.27
N VAL A 152 -9.66 12.10 4.43
CA VAL A 152 -10.87 11.43 4.94
C VAL A 152 -11.92 12.47 5.30
N TRP A 153 -11.54 13.56 5.99
CA TRP A 153 -12.44 14.67 6.29
C TRP A 153 -13.00 15.32 5.02
N LEU A 154 -12.15 15.62 4.05
CA LEU A 154 -12.55 16.25 2.78
C LEU A 154 -13.57 15.41 2.00
N ALA A 155 -13.44 14.09 2.03
CA ALA A 155 -14.26 13.19 1.22
C ALA A 155 -15.48 12.65 1.98
N LEU A 156 -15.33 12.26 3.25
CA LEU A 156 -16.37 11.60 4.05
C LEU A 156 -17.03 12.52 5.07
N GLY A 157 -16.42 13.67 5.41
CA GLY A 157 -16.98 14.65 6.33
C GLY A 157 -17.40 14.03 7.66
N ASP A 158 -18.62 14.36 8.09
CA ASP A 158 -19.20 13.92 9.37
C ASP A 158 -19.59 12.43 9.41
N SER A 159 -19.43 11.70 8.31
CA SER A 159 -19.67 10.25 8.27
C SER A 159 -18.62 9.44 9.05
N VAL A 160 -17.57 10.10 9.53
CA VAL A 160 -16.44 9.48 10.23
C VAL A 160 -16.17 10.24 11.53
N ASP A 161 -16.00 9.49 12.64
CA ASP A 161 -15.47 10.06 13.87
C ASP A 161 -14.02 10.48 13.68
N MET A 162 -13.81 11.78 13.47
CA MET A 162 -12.49 12.35 13.18
C MET A 162 -11.54 12.24 14.36
N GLN A 163 -12.03 12.29 15.60
CA GLN A 163 -11.19 12.10 16.78
C GLN A 163 -10.64 10.68 16.82
N PHE A 164 -11.52 9.70 16.65
CA PHE A 164 -11.13 8.28 16.59
C PHE A 164 -10.20 8.00 15.41
N LEU A 165 -10.45 8.59 14.24
CA LEU A 165 -9.56 8.48 13.08
C LEU A 165 -8.15 9.01 13.38
N VAL A 166 -8.03 10.19 13.97
CA VAL A 166 -6.71 10.80 14.29
C VAL A 166 -5.95 9.92 15.29
N ILE A 167 -6.61 9.43 16.33
CA ILE A 167 -6.00 8.49 17.30
C ILE A 167 -5.51 7.23 16.57
N THR A 168 -6.36 6.62 15.75
CA THR A 168 -6.01 5.43 14.97
C THR A 168 -4.82 5.67 14.04
N VAL A 169 -4.76 6.83 13.37
CA VAL A 169 -3.61 7.19 12.51
C VAL A 169 -2.32 7.36 13.32
N LEU A 170 -2.41 7.97 14.51
CA LEU A 170 -1.26 8.10 15.42
C LEU A 170 -0.77 6.72 15.89
N GLU A 171 -1.66 5.80 16.21
CA GLU A 171 -1.32 4.42 16.57
C GLU A 171 -0.67 3.66 15.39
N LEU A 172 -1.28 3.74 14.21
CA LEU A 172 -0.86 2.97 13.04
C LEU A 172 0.44 3.47 12.39
N ILE A 173 0.71 4.76 12.47
CA ILE A 173 1.86 5.38 11.78
C ILE A 173 2.79 6.06 12.78
N GLY A 174 2.27 6.84 13.72
CA GLY A 174 3.07 7.57 14.69
C GLY A 174 3.87 6.66 15.61
N VAL A 175 3.21 5.65 16.20
CA VAL A 175 3.87 4.67 17.06
C VAL A 175 4.98 3.91 16.33
N PRO A 176 4.76 3.32 15.13
CA PRO A 176 5.84 2.70 14.35
C PRO A 176 7.00 3.64 13.99
N LEU A 177 6.71 4.89 13.64
CA LEU A 177 7.77 5.88 13.35
C LEU A 177 8.73 6.06 14.53
N ILE A 178 8.19 6.13 15.75
CA ILE A 178 8.99 6.28 16.98
C ILE A 178 9.69 4.97 17.33
N LEU A 179 8.95 3.87 17.46
CA LEU A 179 9.48 2.57 17.88
C LEU A 179 10.53 2.02 16.90
N SER A 180 10.36 2.28 15.60
CA SER A 180 11.33 1.85 14.59
C SER A 180 12.71 2.43 14.84
N ARG A 181 12.83 3.62 15.44
CA ARG A 181 14.12 4.25 15.74
C ARG A 181 14.86 3.54 16.86
N LEU A 182 14.14 2.93 17.81
CA LEU A 182 14.73 2.12 18.88
C LEU A 182 15.30 0.79 18.35
N LEU A 183 14.72 0.26 17.27
CA LEU A 183 15.09 -1.02 16.68
C LEU A 183 16.15 -0.92 15.56
N THR A 184 16.67 0.26 15.26
CA THR A 184 17.65 0.44 14.16
C THR A 184 18.96 -0.33 14.38
N LYS A 185 19.33 -0.61 15.63
CA LYS A 185 20.55 -1.34 16.00
C LYS A 185 20.34 -2.86 16.11
N VAL A 186 19.10 -3.34 16.07
CA VAL A 186 18.82 -4.77 16.19
C VAL A 186 19.08 -5.44 14.86
N GLU A 187 20.01 -6.37 14.82
CA GLU A 187 20.32 -7.16 13.64
C GLU A 187 19.34 -8.33 13.50
N ILE A 188 18.53 -8.31 12.44
CA ILE A 188 17.65 -9.42 12.08
C ILE A 188 18.06 -9.88 10.68
N LYS A 189 18.23 -11.19 10.50
CA LYS A 189 18.52 -11.77 9.18
C LYS A 189 17.43 -11.38 8.17
N LYS A 190 17.85 -10.97 6.98
CA LYS A 190 16.92 -10.45 5.93
C LYS A 190 15.81 -11.44 5.59
N GLU A 191 16.17 -12.73 5.49
CA GLU A 191 15.20 -13.80 5.15
C GLU A 191 14.16 -13.98 6.27
N VAL A 192 14.59 -13.94 7.54
CA VAL A 192 13.69 -14.07 8.70
C VAL A 192 12.73 -12.88 8.75
N LEU A 193 13.26 -11.67 8.55
CA LEU A 193 12.43 -10.46 8.49
C LEU A 193 11.42 -10.53 7.35
N ALA A 194 11.85 -10.92 6.15
CA ALA A 194 10.97 -11.02 4.99
C ALA A 194 9.82 -12.04 5.21
N VAL A 195 10.14 -13.22 5.75
CA VAL A 195 9.13 -14.24 6.08
C VAL A 195 8.15 -13.69 7.13
N PHE A 196 8.67 -13.07 8.20
CA PHE A 196 7.81 -12.52 9.25
C PHE A 196 6.86 -11.43 8.71
N LEU A 197 7.38 -10.46 7.93
CA LEU A 197 6.55 -9.41 7.33
C LEU A 197 5.50 -9.99 6.37
N ASN A 198 5.85 -11.01 5.60
CA ASN A 198 4.92 -11.68 4.70
C ASN A 198 3.85 -12.47 5.46
N CYS A 199 4.18 -13.09 6.60
CA CYS A 199 3.18 -13.70 7.49
C CYS A 199 2.23 -12.66 8.07
N CYS A 200 2.71 -11.49 8.45
CA CYS A 200 1.87 -10.38 8.88
C CYS A 200 0.91 -9.93 7.77
N ILE A 201 1.41 -9.77 6.53
CA ILE A 201 0.59 -9.43 5.37
C ILE A 201 -0.49 -10.51 5.13
N PHE A 202 -0.09 -11.78 5.13
CA PHE A 202 -1.01 -12.91 4.99
C PHE A 202 -2.14 -12.83 6.02
N PHE A 203 -1.78 -12.68 7.29
CA PHE A 203 -2.73 -12.62 8.39
C PHE A 203 -3.69 -11.44 8.26
N MET A 204 -3.20 -10.24 7.94
CA MET A 204 -4.02 -9.05 7.74
C MET A 204 -5.00 -9.19 6.57
N VAL A 205 -4.53 -9.71 5.44
CA VAL A 205 -5.39 -9.94 4.26
C VAL A 205 -6.46 -10.98 4.60
N TRP A 206 -6.10 -12.08 5.27
CA TRP A 206 -7.04 -13.10 5.68
C TRP A 206 -8.08 -12.57 6.66
N LEU A 207 -7.68 -11.84 7.72
CA LEU A 207 -8.61 -11.24 8.69
C LEU A 207 -9.60 -10.29 8.01
N SER A 208 -9.14 -9.52 7.05
CA SER A 208 -9.92 -8.43 6.46
C SER A 208 -10.82 -8.92 5.34
N VAL A 209 -10.26 -9.65 4.37
CA VAL A 209 -11.02 -10.18 3.23
C VAL A 209 -11.90 -11.36 3.66
N GLY A 210 -11.41 -12.22 4.54
CA GLY A 210 -12.18 -13.35 5.08
C GLY A 210 -13.44 -12.92 5.83
N ALA A 211 -13.43 -11.72 6.42
CA ALA A 211 -14.57 -11.15 7.13
C ALA A 211 -15.41 -10.17 6.31
N THR A 212 -14.99 -9.84 5.08
CA THR A 212 -15.71 -8.87 4.23
C THR A 212 -17.02 -9.46 3.75
N ASN A 213 -18.12 -8.73 3.92
CA ASN A 213 -19.40 -9.15 3.36
C ASN A 213 -19.42 -8.81 1.85
N PHE A 214 -19.26 -9.83 1.02
CA PHE A 214 -19.38 -9.71 -0.44
C PHE A 214 -20.80 -9.97 -0.93
N THR A 215 -21.66 -10.61 -0.11
CA THR A 215 -23.03 -10.92 -0.47
C THR A 215 -23.89 -9.66 -0.45
N GLY A 216 -24.89 -9.59 -1.33
CA GLY A 216 -25.78 -8.43 -1.43
C GLY A 216 -25.21 -7.25 -2.22
N ASN A 217 -23.94 -7.30 -2.67
CA ASN A 217 -23.40 -6.29 -3.58
C ASN A 217 -23.65 -6.71 -5.03
N ALA A 218 -23.99 -5.73 -5.88
CA ALA A 218 -24.13 -5.96 -7.31
C ALA A 218 -22.79 -6.39 -7.92
N TRP A 219 -22.78 -7.43 -8.74
CA TRP A 219 -21.56 -7.95 -9.38
C TRP A 219 -20.80 -6.89 -10.20
N TRP A 220 -21.50 -5.97 -10.84
CA TRP A 220 -20.90 -4.89 -11.62
C TRP A 220 -20.09 -3.90 -10.74
N LEU A 221 -20.42 -3.76 -9.44
CA LEU A 221 -19.69 -2.91 -8.52
C LEU A 221 -18.24 -3.40 -8.34
N PHE A 222 -18.03 -4.72 -8.26
CA PHE A 222 -16.69 -5.30 -8.24
C PHE A 222 -15.93 -4.96 -9.52
N LEU A 223 -16.60 -5.01 -10.67
CA LEU A 223 -15.99 -4.64 -11.94
C LEU A 223 -15.56 -3.16 -11.96
N VAL A 224 -16.38 -2.27 -11.42
CA VAL A 224 -16.03 -0.85 -11.28
C VAL A 224 -14.80 -0.68 -10.39
N PHE A 225 -14.72 -1.34 -9.24
CA PHE A 225 -13.55 -1.28 -8.37
C PHE A 225 -12.30 -1.88 -9.02
N ILE A 226 -12.43 -2.97 -9.80
CA ILE A 226 -11.35 -3.53 -10.61
C ILE A 226 -10.83 -2.51 -11.62
N ILE A 227 -11.73 -1.83 -12.34
CA ILE A 227 -11.36 -0.82 -13.33
C ILE A 227 -10.64 0.36 -12.65
N ILE A 228 -11.16 0.88 -11.54
CA ILE A 228 -10.53 1.97 -10.78
C ILE A 228 -9.13 1.55 -10.31
N ALA A 229 -9.00 0.34 -9.76
CA ALA A 229 -7.72 -0.19 -9.31
C ALA A 229 -6.72 -0.39 -10.48
N ALA A 230 -7.20 -0.89 -11.63
CA ALA A 230 -6.39 -1.05 -12.83
C ALA A 230 -5.93 0.30 -13.41
N LEU A 231 -6.82 1.28 -13.51
CA LEU A 231 -6.47 2.63 -13.94
C LEU A 231 -5.42 3.26 -13.02
N ARG A 232 -5.56 3.10 -11.70
CA ARG A 232 -4.59 3.62 -10.73
C ARG A 232 -3.23 2.92 -10.86
N SER A 233 -3.20 1.60 -10.96
CA SER A 233 -1.94 0.84 -10.97
C SER A 233 -1.34 0.80 -12.37
N PHE A 234 -1.99 0.15 -13.33
CA PHE A 234 -1.49 0.00 -14.70
C PHE A 234 -1.56 1.32 -15.48
N GLY A 235 -2.68 2.03 -15.42
CA GLY A 235 -2.87 3.28 -16.16
C GLY A 235 -1.87 4.36 -15.71
N PHE A 236 -1.89 4.74 -14.43
CA PHE A 236 -0.98 5.77 -13.92
C PHE A 236 0.47 5.31 -13.89
N GLY A 237 0.73 4.06 -13.49
CA GLY A 237 2.11 3.55 -13.47
C GLY A 237 2.77 3.58 -14.85
N THR A 238 2.08 3.14 -15.89
CA THR A 238 2.61 3.19 -17.27
C THR A 238 2.63 4.61 -17.84
N ALA A 239 1.68 5.46 -17.48
CA ALA A 239 1.67 6.86 -17.91
C ALA A 239 2.86 7.63 -17.31
N VAL A 240 3.12 7.49 -16.02
CA VAL A 240 4.27 8.11 -15.35
C VAL A 240 5.56 7.61 -15.96
N GLU A 241 5.69 6.30 -16.22
CA GLU A 241 6.85 5.73 -16.89
C GLU A 241 7.10 6.36 -18.26
N ALA A 242 6.04 6.48 -19.07
CA ALA A 242 6.16 7.05 -20.41
C ALA A 242 6.53 8.55 -20.39
N ILE A 243 5.97 9.31 -19.45
CA ILE A 243 6.26 10.73 -19.27
C ILE A 243 7.70 10.92 -18.82
N GLU A 244 8.13 10.21 -17.78
CA GLU A 244 9.47 10.34 -17.21
C GLU A 244 10.57 9.86 -18.16
N LYS A 245 10.30 8.80 -18.92
CA LYS A 245 11.20 8.34 -19.96
C LYS A 245 11.40 9.41 -21.04
N ARG A 246 10.33 10.08 -21.48
CA ARG A 246 10.42 11.19 -22.44
C ARG A 246 11.12 12.41 -21.85
N ALA A 247 11.00 12.63 -20.56
CA ALA A 247 11.68 13.70 -19.84
C ALA A 247 13.16 13.40 -19.53
N GLY A 248 13.69 12.25 -19.96
CA GLY A 248 15.09 11.87 -19.74
C GLY A 248 15.42 11.52 -18.27
N ILE A 249 14.43 11.14 -17.47
CA ILE A 249 14.66 10.72 -16.08
C ILE A 249 15.36 9.37 -16.10
N GLN A 250 16.42 9.23 -15.31
CA GLN A 250 17.22 8.02 -15.22
C GLN A 250 16.40 6.82 -14.74
N TRP A 251 16.77 5.62 -15.20
CA TRP A 251 16.10 4.35 -14.89
C TRP A 251 15.82 4.16 -13.43
N GLY A 252 16.82 4.30 -12.55
CA GLY A 252 16.67 4.07 -11.12
C GLY A 252 15.62 4.96 -10.46
N GLN A 253 15.57 6.23 -10.85
CA GLN A 253 14.59 7.18 -10.36
C GLN A 253 13.19 6.85 -10.89
N ARG A 254 13.03 6.56 -12.18
CA ARG A 254 11.74 6.16 -12.78
C ARG A 254 11.12 4.96 -12.09
N VAL A 255 11.89 3.89 -11.86
CA VAL A 255 11.43 2.70 -11.15
C VAL A 255 10.84 3.07 -9.79
N THR A 256 11.55 3.89 -9.03
CA THR A 256 11.11 4.30 -7.69
C THR A 256 9.88 5.20 -7.73
N ASP A 257 9.83 6.16 -8.65
CA ASP A 257 8.71 7.08 -8.82
C ASP A 257 7.42 6.34 -9.22
N ILE A 258 7.52 5.35 -10.10
CA ILE A 258 6.39 4.51 -10.49
C ILE A 258 5.88 3.67 -9.34
N LEU A 259 6.78 3.11 -8.52
CA LEU A 259 6.39 2.39 -7.29
C LEU A 259 5.67 3.32 -6.31
N MET A 260 6.17 4.54 -6.10
CA MET A 260 5.54 5.54 -5.23
C MET A 260 4.14 5.96 -5.73
N THR A 261 3.97 6.07 -7.03
CA THR A 261 2.72 6.53 -7.64
C THR A 261 1.66 5.43 -7.69
N SER A 262 2.05 4.19 -7.99
CA SER A 262 1.12 3.12 -8.34
C SER A 262 0.91 2.08 -7.25
N TYR A 263 1.66 2.12 -6.15
CA TYR A 263 1.65 1.07 -5.13
C TYR A 263 1.36 1.65 -3.72
N LYS A 264 0.08 1.72 -3.37
CA LYS A 264 -0.42 2.25 -2.09
C LYS A 264 -0.25 1.28 -0.93
N ASN A 265 -0.19 1.80 0.31
CA ASN A 265 -0.13 0.97 1.51
C ASN A 265 -1.50 0.37 1.85
N LYS A 266 -1.75 -0.83 1.33
CA LYS A 266 -2.99 -1.56 1.61
C LYS A 266 -3.14 -1.97 3.07
N GLY A 267 -2.03 -2.24 3.76
CA GLY A 267 -2.08 -2.54 5.19
C GLY A 267 -2.69 -1.41 6.00
N VAL A 268 -2.20 -0.18 5.77
CA VAL A 268 -2.77 1.02 6.43
C VAL A 268 -4.21 1.26 5.99
N ALA A 269 -4.53 1.10 4.69
CA ALA A 269 -5.90 1.27 4.20
C ALA A 269 -6.87 0.26 4.83
N ILE A 270 -6.48 -1.02 4.92
CA ILE A 270 -7.24 -2.07 5.59
C ILE A 270 -7.48 -1.71 7.06
N ALA A 271 -6.41 -1.41 7.80
CA ALA A 271 -6.51 -1.18 9.23
C ALA A 271 -7.40 0.03 9.55
N LEU A 272 -7.24 1.13 8.81
CA LEU A 272 -8.09 2.31 8.95
C LEU A 272 -9.54 2.00 8.60
N CYS A 273 -9.78 1.34 7.47
CA CYS A 273 -11.13 1.03 7.02
C CYS A 273 -11.85 0.07 7.96
N VAL A 274 -11.18 -0.97 8.45
CA VAL A 274 -11.75 -1.92 9.43
C VAL A 274 -12.09 -1.21 10.74
N ALA A 275 -11.24 -0.29 11.20
CA ALA A 275 -11.46 0.44 12.44
C ALA A 275 -12.56 1.51 12.33
N VAL A 276 -12.55 2.28 11.24
CA VAL A 276 -13.32 3.54 11.15
C VAL A 276 -14.55 3.42 10.25
N TYR A 277 -14.47 2.62 9.17
CA TYR A 277 -15.55 2.52 8.18
C TYR A 277 -15.59 1.14 7.49
N PRO A 278 -15.96 0.06 8.21
CA PRO A 278 -15.86 -1.33 7.72
C PRO A 278 -16.58 -1.61 6.39
N ALA A 279 -17.67 -0.88 6.08
CA ALA A 279 -18.41 -1.04 4.83
C ALA A 279 -17.55 -0.79 3.58
N GLY A 280 -16.49 0.04 3.67
CA GLY A 280 -15.55 0.33 2.59
C GLY A 280 -14.60 -0.82 2.23
N MET A 281 -14.58 -1.91 3.01
CA MET A 281 -13.63 -3.01 2.80
C MET A 281 -13.77 -3.70 1.44
N VAL A 282 -14.96 -3.69 0.84
CA VAL A 282 -15.22 -4.28 -0.49
C VAL A 282 -14.30 -3.68 -1.56
N ALA A 283 -14.20 -2.34 -1.62
CA ALA A 283 -13.33 -1.66 -2.59
C ALA A 283 -11.85 -1.96 -2.35
N ILE A 284 -11.41 -2.02 -1.08
CA ILE A 284 -10.02 -2.32 -0.73
C ILE A 284 -9.67 -3.75 -1.10
N ALA A 285 -10.50 -4.72 -0.68
CA ALA A 285 -10.30 -6.15 -0.97
C ALA A 285 -10.19 -6.41 -2.49
N THR A 286 -11.10 -5.83 -3.28
CA THR A 286 -11.09 -5.96 -4.74
C THR A 286 -9.81 -5.39 -5.35
N SER A 287 -9.31 -4.26 -4.83
CA SER A 287 -8.12 -3.60 -5.36
C SER A 287 -6.81 -4.37 -5.08
N ILE A 288 -6.76 -5.23 -4.05
CA ILE A 288 -5.57 -6.02 -3.72
C ILE A 288 -5.20 -6.97 -4.87
N LEU A 289 -6.20 -7.61 -5.49
CA LEU A 289 -5.98 -8.51 -6.63
C LEU A 289 -5.25 -7.82 -7.78
N ILE A 290 -5.67 -6.60 -8.10
CA ILE A 290 -5.08 -5.80 -9.18
C ILE A 290 -3.65 -5.38 -8.83
N GLU A 291 -3.38 -5.04 -7.58
CA GLU A 291 -2.02 -4.66 -7.17
C GLU A 291 -1.05 -5.83 -7.20
N ILE A 292 -1.48 -7.04 -6.84
CA ILE A 292 -0.64 -8.24 -6.96
C ILE A 292 -0.23 -8.45 -8.43
N THR A 293 -1.21 -8.37 -9.34
CA THR A 293 -0.93 -8.52 -10.79
C THR A 293 -0.06 -7.40 -11.32
N TRP A 294 -0.22 -6.16 -10.80
CA TRP A 294 0.62 -5.03 -11.16
C TRP A 294 2.08 -5.22 -10.73
N VAL A 295 2.33 -5.67 -9.50
CA VAL A 295 3.70 -5.96 -9.02
C VAL A 295 4.36 -7.04 -9.88
N ALA A 296 3.64 -8.11 -10.23
CA ALA A 296 4.14 -9.15 -11.12
C ALA A 296 4.42 -8.62 -12.53
N PHE A 297 3.58 -7.73 -13.06
CA PHE A 297 3.79 -7.08 -14.36
C PHE A 297 5.01 -6.14 -14.34
N MET A 298 5.19 -5.36 -13.26
CA MET A 298 6.38 -4.51 -13.11
C MET A 298 7.67 -5.32 -13.17
N ASP A 299 7.74 -6.43 -12.44
CA ASP A 299 8.93 -7.27 -12.38
C ASP A 299 9.21 -7.99 -13.70
N SER A 300 8.17 -8.60 -14.29
CA SER A 300 8.34 -9.48 -15.47
C SER A 300 8.37 -8.74 -16.80
N VAL A 301 7.73 -7.57 -16.91
CA VAL A 301 7.56 -6.84 -18.18
C VAL A 301 8.16 -5.44 -18.11
N LEU A 302 7.63 -4.58 -17.23
CA LEU A 302 7.93 -3.15 -17.23
C LEU A 302 9.39 -2.88 -16.82
N PHE A 303 9.90 -3.60 -15.83
CA PHE A 303 11.27 -3.50 -15.32
C PHE A 303 12.05 -4.80 -15.46
N SER A 304 11.71 -5.60 -16.48
CA SER A 304 12.41 -6.85 -16.75
C SER A 304 13.91 -6.61 -16.95
N LYS A 305 14.73 -7.59 -16.55
CA LYS A 305 16.18 -7.53 -16.64
C LYS A 305 16.66 -7.16 -18.06
N LYS A 306 16.05 -7.74 -19.10
CA LYS A 306 16.38 -7.45 -20.51
C LYS A 306 16.13 -5.98 -20.88
N ARG A 307 15.01 -5.41 -20.43
CA ARG A 307 14.68 -3.99 -20.70
C ARG A 307 15.64 -3.07 -19.95
N MET A 308 15.93 -3.38 -18.69
CA MET A 308 16.88 -2.62 -17.89
C MET A 308 18.26 -2.57 -18.53
N GLU A 309 18.83 -3.72 -18.92
CA GLU A 309 20.17 -3.78 -19.55
C GLU A 309 20.23 -2.92 -20.82
N LYS A 310 19.16 -2.95 -21.63
CA LYS A 310 19.05 -2.11 -22.81
C LYS A 310 19.01 -0.61 -22.48
N GLU A 311 18.24 -0.20 -21.48
CA GLU A 311 18.09 1.22 -21.15
C GLU A 311 19.33 1.78 -20.43
N LEU A 312 19.96 1.01 -19.53
CA LEU A 312 21.21 1.42 -18.90
C LEU A 312 22.37 1.55 -19.91
N ALA A 313 22.40 0.70 -20.94
CA ALA A 313 23.38 0.84 -22.02
C ALA A 313 23.17 2.13 -22.84
N LEU A 314 21.94 2.62 -22.95
CA LEU A 314 21.64 3.91 -23.62
C LEU A 314 21.94 5.11 -22.72
N GLU A 315 21.76 4.98 -21.40
CA GLU A 315 22.09 6.04 -20.43
C GLU A 315 23.61 6.25 -20.27
N SER A 316 24.43 5.26 -20.65
CA SER A 316 25.89 5.31 -20.57
C SER A 316 26.57 5.92 -21.81
N GLN A 317 25.82 6.15 -22.88
CA GLN A 317 26.27 6.82 -24.13
C GLN A 317 26.00 8.33 -24.05
#